data_f53d0a0658084d8e25e957f90ed3e633
#
_entry.id   f53d0a0658084d8e25e957f90ed3e633
#
_cell.length_a   1.000
_cell.length_b   1.000
_cell.length_c   1.000
_cell.angle_alpha   90.00
_cell.angle_beta   90.00
_cell.angle_gamma   90.00
#
_symmetry.space_group_name_H-M   'P 1'
#
loop_
_entity.id
_entity.type
_entity.pdbx_description
1 polymer ?
#
loop_
_entity_poly.entity_id
_entity_poly.type
_entity_poly.pdbx_seq_one_letter_code
_entity_poly.pdbx_strand_id
1 'polypeptide(L)'
;MNLLFYLQMNIQVFKKKDTLYTLILLLTAFSLRIINLGYSDYQGDEIKALFLPDSGQSISSFLLDQRKGPVQFIVTFLIKFINPMYSNELVTRLPFALAGIFAVLVFYKFLKLYFDEDTAFFSSFFLSTNGFLIAFSRIVQYQSFVILFMLLTLYFFGLAVKYETWRIRGIYMGFICWSISILSHYDGIFIFPFAFYLLIQVVKALPNSKKTIISALLIFTFLVALFYIPFVLSISQSTMEYWENRLSGGGEKVSSSKYLFTVYHPIYTVHIYTLLASLGFARVIFDKLKKRSFSDPKTFIFLWFLVPAIFLELIVHIPGTHIFTYLIPLSFFLGYGVKTIKDLIFWFIKHNVANVLTYLGVFIVFAFLFLQSYAVFVDHTNEYPWEGENFLIWEFPKPTPIFHLSMFGFPYYRNWEEIRNIVLSSENNGFYSTNERESISRYYIPLNKSSEKAGYYILIRNPQSFNETVTNVRVKTWIEKNLPIFTISKREKNIVEIYYIPDGFQLIPHG
;
A
#
# COMPACT_ATOMS: atom_id res chain seq x y z
N MET A 1 -15.76 47.70 18.91
CA MET A 1 -16.45 46.39 19.03
C MET A 1 -16.09 45.36 17.94
N ASN A 2 -15.16 45.56 16.99
CA ASN A 2 -15.19 44.77 15.78
C ASN A 2 -13.98 43.85 15.52
N LEU A 3 -12.82 44.07 16.10
CA LEU A 3 -11.65 43.27 15.78
C LEU A 3 -11.65 41.92 16.54
N LEU A 4 -11.99 41.93 17.81
CA LEU A 4 -12.10 40.73 18.65
C LEU A 4 -13.25 39.81 18.22
N PHE A 5 -14.39 40.38 17.83
CA PHE A 5 -15.52 39.62 17.31
C PHE A 5 -15.19 39.01 15.92
N TYR A 6 -14.49 39.76 15.05
CA TYR A 6 -14.04 39.28 13.76
C TYR A 6 -12.98 38.17 13.88
N LEU A 7 -12.06 38.31 14.84
CA LEU A 7 -11.08 37.28 15.18
C LEU A 7 -11.73 36.02 15.76
N GLN A 8 -12.68 36.18 16.69
CA GLN A 8 -13.42 35.04 17.27
C GLN A 8 -14.28 34.31 16.23
N MET A 9 -14.96 35.04 15.34
CA MET A 9 -15.77 34.48 14.28
C MET A 9 -14.89 33.74 13.23
N ASN A 10 -13.76 34.32 12.86
CA ASN A 10 -12.79 33.64 11.99
C ASN A 10 -12.21 32.37 12.64
N ILE A 11 -11.85 32.40 13.92
CA ILE A 11 -11.35 31.23 14.65
C ILE A 11 -12.40 30.11 14.71
N GLN A 12 -13.69 30.44 14.90
CA GLN A 12 -14.77 29.44 14.89
C GLN A 12 -15.01 28.85 13.49
N VAL A 13 -14.96 29.68 12.44
CA VAL A 13 -15.10 29.21 11.05
C VAL A 13 -13.92 28.32 10.67
N PHE A 14 -12.68 28.70 11.02
CA PHE A 14 -11.48 27.87 10.77
C PHE A 14 -11.55 26.55 11.52
N LYS A 15 -11.98 26.52 12.78
CA LYS A 15 -12.19 25.27 13.53
C LYS A 15 -13.24 24.37 12.87
N LYS A 16 -14.35 24.94 12.38
CA LYS A 16 -15.40 24.18 11.67
C LYS A 16 -14.89 23.57 10.36
N LYS A 17 -14.08 24.30 9.59
CA LYS A 17 -13.51 23.83 8.33
C LYS A 17 -12.51 22.69 8.53
N ASP A 18 -11.57 22.84 9.47
CA ASP A 18 -10.61 21.79 9.84
C ASP A 18 -11.30 20.51 10.29
N THR A 19 -12.33 20.63 11.13
CA THR A 19 -13.14 19.50 11.59
C THR A 19 -13.84 18.81 10.42
N LEU A 20 -14.46 19.58 9.51
CA LEU A 20 -15.12 19.04 8.32
C LEU A 20 -14.14 18.28 7.42
N TYR A 21 -12.99 18.87 7.13
CA TYR A 21 -11.95 18.24 6.30
C TYR A 21 -11.41 16.96 6.93
N THR A 22 -11.14 17.00 8.25
CA THR A 22 -10.71 15.80 8.99
C THR A 22 -11.77 14.70 8.93
N LEU A 23 -13.05 15.04 9.08
CA LEU A 23 -14.16 14.08 9.01
C LEU A 23 -14.30 13.47 7.62
N ILE A 24 -14.25 14.30 6.55
CA ILE A 24 -14.31 13.80 5.18
C ILE A 24 -13.15 12.84 4.90
N LEU A 25 -11.91 13.20 5.29
CA LEU A 25 -10.75 12.34 5.11
C LEU A 25 -10.87 11.03 5.91
N LEU A 26 -11.35 11.13 7.16
CA LEU A 26 -11.56 9.94 7.99
C LEU A 26 -12.61 9.01 7.38
N LEU A 27 -13.77 9.53 6.97
CA LEU A 27 -14.84 8.74 6.37
C LEU A 27 -14.39 8.11 5.03
N THR A 28 -13.71 8.88 4.18
CA THR A 28 -13.16 8.37 2.92
C THR A 28 -12.13 7.27 3.16
N ALA A 29 -11.16 7.51 4.05
CA ALA A 29 -10.11 6.54 4.34
C ALA A 29 -10.67 5.27 5.00
N PHE A 30 -11.64 5.43 5.92
CA PHE A 30 -12.31 4.32 6.60
C PHE A 30 -13.11 3.48 5.61
N SER A 31 -13.97 4.10 4.80
CA SER A 31 -14.82 3.38 3.84
C SER A 31 -14.00 2.55 2.86
N LEU A 32 -12.90 3.11 2.34
CA LEU A 32 -12.06 2.43 1.35
C LEU A 32 -11.15 1.35 1.95
N ARG A 33 -10.92 1.34 3.28
CA ARG A 33 -9.97 0.41 3.91
C ARG A 33 -10.63 -0.63 4.82
N ILE A 34 -11.79 -0.34 5.40
CA ILE A 34 -12.43 -1.23 6.39
C ILE A 34 -13.60 -2.01 5.81
N ILE A 35 -14.43 -1.39 4.94
CA ILE A 35 -15.59 -2.09 4.37
C ILE A 35 -15.10 -3.30 3.57
N ASN A 36 -15.71 -4.46 3.80
CA ASN A 36 -15.35 -5.75 3.18
C ASN A 36 -13.88 -6.16 3.33
N LEU A 37 -13.19 -5.73 4.40
CA LEU A 37 -11.77 -6.02 4.62
C LEU A 37 -11.49 -7.53 4.80
N GLY A 38 -12.42 -8.28 5.40
CA GLY A 38 -12.31 -9.73 5.61
C GLY A 38 -12.86 -10.57 4.46
N TYR A 39 -13.29 -9.97 3.34
CA TYR A 39 -13.95 -10.72 2.28
C TYR A 39 -13.02 -11.69 1.53
N SER A 40 -11.84 -11.25 1.18
CA SER A 40 -10.91 -12.03 0.32
C SER A 40 -10.14 -13.08 1.12
N ASP A 41 -9.85 -14.22 0.50
CA ASP A 41 -8.84 -15.14 0.99
C ASP A 41 -7.45 -14.46 1.07
N TYR A 42 -6.53 -14.99 1.87
CA TYR A 42 -5.17 -14.47 1.91
C TYR A 42 -4.45 -14.63 0.57
N GLN A 43 -3.70 -13.62 0.21
CA GLN A 43 -2.78 -13.67 -0.92
C GLN A 43 -1.44 -14.30 -0.49
N GLY A 44 -0.70 -14.86 -1.45
CA GLY A 44 0.55 -15.54 -1.16
C GLY A 44 1.58 -14.70 -0.40
N ASP A 45 1.64 -13.38 -0.67
CA ASP A 45 2.56 -12.49 0.04
C ASP A 45 2.03 -12.07 1.42
N GLU A 46 0.71 -12.12 1.67
CA GLU A 46 0.13 -11.96 3.01
C GLU A 46 0.50 -13.16 3.90
N ILE A 47 0.37 -14.38 3.37
CA ILE A 47 0.74 -15.61 4.10
C ILE A 47 2.21 -15.54 4.54
N LYS A 48 3.10 -15.08 3.65
CA LYS A 48 4.52 -14.87 3.96
C LYS A 48 4.77 -13.73 4.97
N ALA A 49 3.80 -12.88 5.23
CA ALA A 49 3.87 -11.82 6.22
C ALA A 49 3.31 -12.20 7.58
N LEU A 50 2.68 -13.37 7.69
CA LEU A 50 2.22 -13.92 8.96
C LEU A 50 3.40 -14.45 9.79
N PHE A 51 3.27 -14.41 11.11
CA PHE A 51 4.26 -15.00 12.02
C PHE A 51 4.04 -16.52 12.12
N LEU A 52 4.68 -17.26 11.22
CA LEU A 52 4.58 -18.71 11.05
C LEU A 52 5.99 -19.35 11.14
N PRO A 53 6.63 -19.37 12.32
CA PRO A 53 7.93 -20.03 12.49
C PRO A 53 7.81 -21.53 12.29
N ASP A 54 8.87 -22.14 11.78
CA ASP A 54 9.00 -23.60 11.69
C ASP A 54 9.05 -24.23 13.10
N SER A 55 8.76 -25.52 13.18
CA SER A 55 8.81 -26.25 14.44
C SER A 55 10.20 -26.17 15.07
N GLY A 56 10.27 -25.62 16.29
CA GLY A 56 11.54 -25.41 17.01
C GLY A 56 12.34 -24.15 16.62
N GLN A 57 11.88 -23.37 15.63
CA GLN A 57 12.53 -22.12 15.25
C GLN A 57 12.30 -21.04 16.33
N SER A 58 13.38 -20.39 16.79
CA SER A 58 13.28 -19.26 17.72
C SER A 58 12.72 -18.02 17.03
N ILE A 59 12.10 -17.12 17.80
CA ILE A 59 11.57 -15.84 17.28
C ILE A 59 12.67 -15.04 16.58
N SER A 60 13.86 -14.96 17.16
CA SER A 60 14.99 -14.22 16.57
C SER A 60 15.44 -14.83 15.26
N SER A 61 15.59 -16.16 15.18
CA SER A 61 15.94 -16.86 13.95
C SER A 61 14.89 -16.63 12.87
N PHE A 62 13.60 -16.79 13.22
CA PHE A 62 12.51 -16.50 12.28
C PHE A 62 12.59 -15.07 11.71
N LEU A 63 12.79 -14.06 12.56
CA LEU A 63 12.85 -12.65 12.13
C LEU A 63 14.06 -12.36 11.22
N LEU A 64 15.19 -12.99 11.48
CA LEU A 64 16.42 -12.80 10.68
C LEU A 64 16.37 -13.51 9.32
N ASP A 65 15.56 -14.56 9.18
CA ASP A 65 15.35 -15.24 7.89
C ASP A 65 14.43 -14.45 6.93
N GLN A 66 13.77 -13.42 7.43
CA GLN A 66 12.85 -12.63 6.61
C GLN A 66 13.60 -11.59 5.76
N ARG A 67 13.15 -11.34 4.53
CA ARG A 67 13.69 -10.29 3.64
C ARG A 67 13.17 -8.89 3.97
N LYS A 68 12.37 -8.76 5.01
CA LYS A 68 11.66 -7.54 5.44
C LYS A 68 12.01 -7.22 6.88
N GLY A 69 11.76 -6.00 7.31
CA GLY A 69 11.97 -5.63 8.70
C GLY A 69 11.03 -6.35 9.68
N PRO A 70 11.32 -6.32 10.98
CA PRO A 70 10.62 -7.14 11.99
C PRO A 70 9.22 -6.64 12.34
N VAL A 71 8.87 -5.38 12.08
CA VAL A 71 7.64 -4.74 12.61
C VAL A 71 6.38 -5.49 12.19
N GLN A 72 6.23 -5.85 10.91
CA GLN A 72 5.04 -6.59 10.47
C GLN A 72 4.88 -7.94 11.17
N PHE A 73 5.99 -8.65 11.43
CA PHE A 73 5.97 -9.95 12.09
C PHE A 73 5.69 -9.82 13.59
N ILE A 74 6.15 -8.77 14.24
CA ILE A 74 5.78 -8.44 15.62
C ILE A 74 4.27 -8.17 15.70
N VAL A 75 3.71 -7.41 14.76
CA VAL A 75 2.27 -7.16 14.70
C VAL A 75 1.49 -8.47 14.49
N THR A 76 1.89 -9.31 13.55
CA THR A 76 1.21 -10.58 13.30
C THR A 76 1.43 -11.58 14.46
N PHE A 77 2.57 -11.55 15.13
CA PHE A 77 2.77 -12.29 16.40
C PHE A 77 1.76 -11.86 17.48
N LEU A 78 1.55 -10.56 17.67
CA LEU A 78 0.56 -10.06 18.63
C LEU A 78 -0.87 -10.45 18.23
N ILE A 79 -1.18 -10.52 16.95
CA ILE A 79 -2.49 -10.97 16.46
C ILE A 79 -2.75 -12.43 16.84
N LYS A 80 -1.74 -13.29 16.95
CA LYS A 80 -1.92 -14.69 17.39
C LYS A 80 -2.61 -14.83 18.74
N PHE A 81 -2.51 -13.85 19.63
CA PHE A 81 -3.20 -13.90 20.93
C PHE A 81 -4.72 -13.82 20.80
N ILE A 82 -5.24 -13.24 19.72
CA ILE A 82 -6.68 -13.08 19.47
C ILE A 82 -7.16 -13.87 18.26
N ASN A 83 -6.27 -14.27 17.36
CA ASN A 83 -6.54 -15.07 16.16
C ASN A 83 -5.40 -16.07 15.93
N PRO A 84 -5.31 -17.15 16.74
CA PRO A 84 -4.14 -18.06 16.80
C PRO A 84 -3.80 -18.72 15.47
N MET A 85 -4.81 -19.06 14.66
CA MET A 85 -4.67 -19.74 13.37
C MET A 85 -4.79 -18.78 12.19
N TYR A 86 -4.91 -17.47 12.43
CA TYR A 86 -5.22 -16.46 11.43
C TYR A 86 -6.45 -16.79 10.56
N SER A 87 -7.42 -17.51 11.11
CA SER A 87 -8.63 -17.93 10.41
C SER A 87 -9.62 -16.78 10.14
N ASN A 88 -9.42 -15.62 10.75
CA ASN A 88 -10.22 -14.43 10.55
C ASN A 88 -9.38 -13.35 9.86
N GLU A 89 -9.55 -13.18 8.56
CA GLU A 89 -8.82 -12.23 7.72
C GLU A 89 -9.08 -10.78 8.15
N LEU A 90 -10.31 -10.45 8.58
CA LEU A 90 -10.64 -9.11 9.07
C LEU A 90 -9.76 -8.74 10.27
N VAL A 91 -9.69 -9.62 11.29
CA VAL A 91 -8.90 -9.38 12.50
C VAL A 91 -7.42 -9.23 12.16
N THR A 92 -6.94 -10.06 11.23
CA THR A 92 -5.53 -10.05 10.83
C THR A 92 -5.14 -8.81 10.05
N ARG A 93 -6.01 -8.30 9.16
CA ARG A 93 -5.77 -7.12 8.32
C ARG A 93 -6.03 -5.80 9.03
N LEU A 94 -6.83 -5.81 10.10
CA LEU A 94 -7.29 -4.59 10.78
C LEU A 94 -6.17 -3.64 11.21
N PRO A 95 -5.05 -4.06 11.83
CA PRO A 95 -3.96 -3.15 12.21
C PRO A 95 -3.32 -2.44 11.01
N PHE A 96 -3.21 -3.11 9.87
CA PHE A 96 -2.66 -2.56 8.63
C PHE A 96 -3.61 -1.53 8.02
N ALA A 97 -4.92 -1.80 8.04
CA ALA A 97 -5.95 -0.87 7.58
C ALA A 97 -5.98 0.40 8.45
N LEU A 98 -5.92 0.24 9.77
CA LEU A 98 -5.85 1.37 10.71
C LEU A 98 -4.59 2.20 10.48
N ALA A 99 -3.43 1.57 10.27
CA ALA A 99 -2.20 2.28 9.95
C ALA A 99 -2.35 3.13 8.67
N GLY A 100 -3.01 2.61 7.63
CA GLY A 100 -3.31 3.35 6.40
C GLY A 100 -4.29 4.52 6.61
N ILE A 101 -5.30 4.37 7.48
CA ILE A 101 -6.24 5.45 7.84
C ILE A 101 -5.49 6.56 8.58
N PHE A 102 -4.71 6.20 9.62
CA PHE A 102 -3.94 7.17 10.38
C PHE A 102 -2.89 7.88 9.53
N ALA A 103 -2.28 7.19 8.56
CA ALA A 103 -1.34 7.81 7.62
C ALA A 103 -1.97 8.98 6.85
N VAL A 104 -3.23 8.85 6.37
CA VAL A 104 -3.96 9.94 5.70
C VAL A 104 -4.15 11.13 6.64
N LEU A 105 -4.58 10.90 7.88
CA LEU A 105 -4.81 11.95 8.85
C LEU A 105 -3.51 12.66 9.27
N VAL A 106 -2.43 11.88 9.47
CA VAL A 106 -1.11 12.44 9.81
C VAL A 106 -0.57 13.27 8.65
N PHE A 107 -0.73 12.82 7.39
CA PHE A 107 -0.33 13.58 6.22
C PHE A 107 -1.04 14.93 6.14
N TYR A 108 -2.35 14.96 6.39
CA TYR A 108 -3.13 16.19 6.47
C TYR A 108 -2.60 17.13 7.55
N LYS A 109 -2.40 16.63 8.77
CA LYS A 109 -1.88 17.44 9.89
C LYS A 109 -0.45 17.92 9.63
N PHE A 110 0.39 17.09 9.01
CA PHE A 110 1.73 17.47 8.61
C PHE A 110 1.74 18.60 7.57
N LEU A 111 0.95 18.46 6.50
CA LEU A 111 0.88 19.50 5.47
C LEU A 111 0.33 20.83 6.01
N LYS A 112 -0.61 20.81 6.96
CA LYS A 112 -1.12 22.03 7.61
C LYS A 112 -0.05 22.81 8.39
N LEU A 113 1.06 22.22 8.76
CA LEU A 113 2.16 22.95 9.41
C LEU A 113 2.85 23.92 8.44
N TYR A 114 2.77 23.67 7.13
CA TYR A 114 3.53 24.37 6.11
C TYR A 114 2.70 24.99 5.01
N PHE A 115 1.46 24.52 4.83
CA PHE A 115 0.57 24.93 3.74
C PHE A 115 -0.81 25.30 4.28
N ASP A 116 -1.62 25.98 3.45
CA ASP A 116 -3.01 26.29 3.77
C ASP A 116 -3.87 25.00 3.83
N GLU A 117 -5.02 25.13 4.52
CA GLU A 117 -5.91 24.00 4.77
C GLU A 117 -6.45 23.34 3.50
N ASP A 118 -6.72 24.13 2.44
CA ASP A 118 -7.22 23.61 1.17
C ASP A 118 -6.16 22.74 0.50
N THR A 119 -4.91 23.22 0.41
CA THR A 119 -3.79 22.45 -0.14
C THR A 119 -3.58 21.16 0.65
N ALA A 120 -3.58 21.24 1.98
CA ALA A 120 -3.43 20.06 2.84
C ALA A 120 -4.58 19.06 2.64
N PHE A 121 -5.82 19.53 2.56
CA PHE A 121 -6.98 18.69 2.35
C PHE A 121 -6.97 18.01 0.97
N PHE A 122 -6.79 18.78 -0.10
CA PHE A 122 -6.77 18.21 -1.46
C PHE A 122 -5.67 17.18 -1.61
N SER A 123 -4.47 17.47 -1.12
CA SER A 123 -3.34 16.52 -1.15
C SER A 123 -3.65 15.23 -0.39
N SER A 124 -4.26 15.35 0.80
CA SER A 124 -4.59 14.19 1.63
C SER A 124 -5.76 13.39 1.08
N PHE A 125 -6.66 14.01 0.33
CA PHE A 125 -7.72 13.30 -0.36
C PHE A 125 -7.15 12.44 -1.49
N PHE A 126 -6.21 12.97 -2.29
CA PHE A 126 -5.50 12.16 -3.29
C PHE A 126 -4.71 11.00 -2.66
N LEU A 127 -4.08 11.22 -1.51
CA LEU A 127 -3.44 10.13 -0.76
C LEU A 127 -4.47 9.09 -0.31
N SER A 128 -5.64 9.52 0.16
CA SER A 128 -6.70 8.65 0.65
C SER A 128 -7.30 7.76 -0.44
N THR A 129 -7.45 8.30 -1.65
CA THR A 129 -8.06 7.62 -2.81
C THR A 129 -7.03 7.00 -3.76
N ASN A 130 -5.73 7.11 -3.46
CA ASN A 130 -4.71 6.44 -4.25
C ASN A 130 -4.86 4.92 -4.15
N GLY A 131 -5.16 4.27 -5.26
CA GLY A 131 -5.49 2.84 -5.31
C GLY A 131 -4.36 1.94 -4.81
N PHE A 132 -3.10 2.30 -5.11
CA PHE A 132 -1.95 1.55 -4.64
C PHE A 132 -1.83 1.60 -3.10
N LEU A 133 -2.03 2.78 -2.51
CA LEU A 133 -1.99 2.96 -1.06
C LEU A 133 -3.21 2.34 -0.35
N ILE A 134 -4.38 2.30 -1.03
CA ILE A 134 -5.55 1.56 -0.54
C ILE A 134 -5.23 0.06 -0.51
N ALA A 135 -4.73 -0.49 -1.61
CA ALA A 135 -4.40 -1.90 -1.75
C ALA A 135 -3.52 -2.39 -0.59
N PHE A 136 -2.40 -1.69 -0.33
CA PHE A 136 -1.49 -2.07 0.76
C PHE A 136 -2.04 -1.86 2.17
N SER A 137 -3.08 -1.05 2.31
CA SER A 137 -3.79 -0.92 3.59
C SER A 137 -4.82 -2.04 3.82
N ARG A 138 -5.19 -2.77 2.77
CA ARG A 138 -6.20 -3.84 2.83
C ARG A 138 -5.60 -5.24 2.94
N ILE A 139 -4.29 -5.35 2.99
CA ILE A 139 -3.57 -6.62 3.10
C ILE A 139 -2.54 -6.60 4.24
N VAL A 140 -2.12 -7.78 4.66
CA VAL A 140 -1.07 -7.95 5.68
C VAL A 140 0.28 -7.70 5.04
N GLN A 141 0.71 -6.41 4.99
CA GLN A 141 2.00 -6.04 4.39
C GLN A 141 2.59 -4.81 5.10
N TYR A 142 3.92 -4.72 5.14
CA TYR A 142 4.69 -3.71 5.86
C TYR A 142 4.45 -2.27 5.41
N GLN A 143 4.01 -2.03 4.17
CA GLN A 143 3.92 -0.70 3.57
C GLN A 143 3.07 0.28 4.39
N SER A 144 1.94 -0.18 4.94
CA SER A 144 1.07 0.69 5.77
C SER A 144 1.81 1.25 6.98
N PHE A 145 2.64 0.45 7.64
CA PHE A 145 3.45 0.89 8.78
C PHE A 145 4.59 1.79 8.34
N VAL A 146 5.29 1.45 7.25
CA VAL A 146 6.33 2.33 6.69
C VAL A 146 5.75 3.72 6.43
N ILE A 147 4.63 3.81 5.71
CA ILE A 147 3.98 5.08 5.35
C ILE A 147 3.57 5.86 6.60
N LEU A 148 2.89 5.21 7.54
CA LEU A 148 2.45 5.86 8.77
C LEU A 148 3.64 6.45 9.55
N PHE A 149 4.70 5.65 9.77
CA PHE A 149 5.83 6.09 10.58
C PHE A 149 6.75 7.07 9.83
N MET A 150 6.85 6.99 8.49
CA MET A 150 7.45 8.06 7.68
C MET A 150 6.75 9.40 7.92
N LEU A 151 5.42 9.41 7.82
CA LEU A 151 4.62 10.63 7.98
C LEU A 151 4.63 11.16 9.42
N LEU A 152 4.60 10.27 10.42
CA LEU A 152 4.76 10.64 11.83
C LEU A 152 6.14 11.27 12.07
N THR A 153 7.20 10.75 11.47
CA THR A 153 8.54 11.33 11.53
C THR A 153 8.55 12.78 11.06
N LEU A 154 8.01 13.01 9.86
CA LEU A 154 7.94 14.36 9.29
C LEU A 154 7.04 15.29 10.11
N TYR A 155 5.93 14.77 10.62
CA TYR A 155 5.02 15.52 11.47
C TYR A 155 5.68 15.95 12.78
N PHE A 156 6.35 15.03 13.50
CA PHE A 156 7.02 15.35 14.76
C PHE A 156 8.21 16.28 14.55
N PHE A 157 9.02 16.09 13.52
CA PHE A 157 10.07 17.07 13.18
C PHE A 157 9.46 18.42 12.80
N GLY A 158 8.32 18.43 12.09
CA GLY A 158 7.58 19.64 11.78
C GLY A 158 7.08 20.37 13.04
N LEU A 159 6.56 19.65 14.02
CA LEU A 159 6.17 20.21 15.32
C LEU A 159 7.37 20.79 16.06
N ALA A 160 8.52 20.11 16.03
CA ALA A 160 9.75 20.59 16.64
C ALA A 160 10.26 21.91 16.02
N VAL A 161 10.04 22.11 14.72
CA VAL A 161 10.34 23.37 14.03
C VAL A 161 9.36 24.47 14.41
N LYS A 162 8.06 24.18 14.46
CA LYS A 162 6.98 25.19 14.58
C LYS A 162 6.67 25.60 16.02
N TYR A 163 6.82 24.68 16.98
CA TYR A 163 6.35 24.89 18.35
C TYR A 163 7.47 24.64 19.35
N GLU A 164 7.78 25.63 20.18
CA GLU A 164 8.81 25.54 21.20
C GLU A 164 8.54 24.43 22.22
N THR A 165 7.30 24.27 22.63
CA THR A 165 6.85 23.22 23.58
C THR A 165 7.05 21.81 23.06
N TRP A 166 7.08 21.63 21.73
CA TRP A 166 7.30 20.35 21.07
C TRP A 166 8.74 20.10 20.65
N ARG A 167 9.64 21.07 20.82
CA ARG A 167 10.97 21.02 20.23
C ARG A 167 11.76 19.78 20.62
N ILE A 168 11.97 19.53 21.90
CA ILE A 168 12.69 18.35 22.37
C ILE A 168 11.90 17.06 22.11
N ARG A 169 10.62 17.04 22.52
CA ARG A 169 9.76 15.86 22.32
C ARG A 169 9.64 15.48 20.86
N GLY A 170 9.44 16.46 19.98
CA GLY A 170 9.30 16.22 18.54
C GLY A 170 10.58 15.66 17.91
N ILE A 171 11.77 16.05 18.36
CA ILE A 171 13.02 15.46 17.89
C ILE A 171 13.10 13.98 18.27
N TYR A 172 12.91 13.63 19.54
CA TYR A 172 12.96 12.23 19.98
C TYR A 172 11.86 11.37 19.30
N MET A 173 10.61 11.82 19.32
CA MET A 173 9.50 11.10 18.70
C MET A 173 9.70 10.93 17.19
N GLY A 174 10.24 11.95 16.53
CA GLY A 174 10.56 11.88 15.11
C GLY A 174 11.60 10.80 14.81
N PHE A 175 12.70 10.73 15.54
CA PHE A 175 13.73 9.71 15.35
C PHE A 175 13.24 8.31 15.73
N ILE A 176 12.42 8.15 16.79
CA ILE A 176 11.80 6.88 17.16
C ILE A 176 10.86 6.40 16.03
N CYS A 177 9.99 7.27 15.52
CA CYS A 177 9.12 6.92 14.39
C CYS A 177 9.94 6.56 13.14
N TRP A 178 11.03 7.27 12.88
CA TRP A 178 11.88 6.93 11.74
C TRP A 178 12.56 5.57 11.92
N SER A 179 13.02 5.24 13.13
CA SER A 179 13.52 3.89 13.42
C SER A 179 12.48 2.82 13.14
N ILE A 180 11.23 3.01 13.61
CA ILE A 180 10.13 2.06 13.37
C ILE A 180 9.82 1.96 11.88
N SER A 181 9.85 3.06 11.13
CA SER A 181 9.67 3.05 9.69
C SER A 181 10.72 2.18 8.99
N ILE A 182 12.00 2.37 9.31
CA ILE A 182 13.11 1.57 8.75
C ILE A 182 13.05 0.11 9.23
N LEU A 183 12.67 -0.12 10.48
CA LEU A 183 12.43 -1.48 11.02
C LEU A 183 11.18 -2.13 10.43
N SER A 184 10.26 -1.38 9.85
CA SER A 184 9.19 -1.95 9.02
C SER A 184 9.73 -2.38 7.66
N HIS A 185 10.50 -1.51 7.01
CA HIS A 185 11.24 -1.75 5.77
C HIS A 185 12.25 -0.64 5.50
N TYR A 186 13.38 -0.96 4.88
CA TYR A 186 14.43 0.01 4.53
C TYR A 186 13.95 1.17 3.64
N ASP A 187 12.80 1.04 2.96
CA ASP A 187 12.15 2.14 2.21
C ASP A 187 11.89 3.38 3.07
N GLY A 188 11.82 3.23 4.41
CA GLY A 188 11.72 4.34 5.35
C GLY A 188 12.83 5.38 5.24
N ILE A 189 13.95 5.06 4.54
CA ILE A 189 15.04 5.99 4.28
C ILE A 189 14.66 7.09 3.29
N PHE A 190 13.70 6.86 2.38
CA PHE A 190 13.38 7.79 1.30
C PHE A 190 12.77 9.12 1.74
N ILE A 191 12.39 9.27 3.02
CA ILE A 191 12.03 10.59 3.58
C ILE A 191 13.24 11.47 3.89
N PHE A 192 14.48 10.93 3.82
CA PHE A 192 15.70 11.60 4.23
C PHE A 192 15.81 13.04 3.71
N PRO A 193 15.55 13.38 2.43
CA PRO A 193 15.71 14.75 1.93
C PRO A 193 14.86 15.75 2.71
N PHE A 194 13.62 15.39 3.04
CA PHE A 194 12.72 16.30 3.76
C PHE A 194 12.96 16.27 5.28
N ALA A 195 13.22 15.10 5.85
CA ALA A 195 13.58 14.96 7.25
C ALA A 195 14.86 15.78 7.59
N PHE A 196 15.87 15.70 6.73
CA PHE A 196 17.11 16.47 6.87
C PHE A 196 16.87 17.99 6.82
N TYR A 197 16.02 18.44 5.88
CA TYR A 197 15.60 19.84 5.85
C TYR A 197 14.98 20.28 7.18
N LEU A 198 14.05 19.50 7.72
CA LEU A 198 13.40 19.83 8.98
C LEU A 198 14.40 19.92 10.14
N LEU A 199 15.35 18.98 10.21
CA LEU A 199 16.41 19.01 11.23
C LEU A 199 17.31 20.24 11.10
N ILE A 200 17.64 20.68 9.88
CA ILE A 200 18.36 21.94 9.66
C ILE A 200 17.53 23.12 10.19
N GLN A 201 16.22 23.16 9.95
CA GLN A 201 15.36 24.22 10.46
C GLN A 201 15.31 24.22 12.01
N VAL A 202 15.27 23.04 12.64
CA VAL A 202 15.35 22.92 14.11
C VAL A 202 16.66 23.51 14.64
N VAL A 203 17.81 23.19 14.01
CA VAL A 203 19.12 23.73 14.43
C VAL A 203 19.18 25.25 14.25
N LYS A 204 18.62 25.77 13.16
CA LYS A 204 18.54 27.23 12.93
C LYS A 204 17.68 27.94 13.96
N ALA A 205 16.54 27.32 14.34
CA ALA A 205 15.64 27.88 15.33
C ALA A 205 16.22 27.83 16.77
N LEU A 206 17.10 26.85 17.06
CA LEU A 206 17.73 26.68 18.37
C LEU A 206 19.10 26.03 18.23
N PRO A 207 20.20 26.82 18.26
CA PRO A 207 21.58 26.29 18.15
C PRO A 207 21.92 25.22 19.20
N ASN A 208 21.35 25.31 20.40
CA ASN A 208 21.59 24.35 21.49
C ASN A 208 20.86 22.99 21.27
N SER A 209 19.98 22.86 20.26
CA SER A 209 19.32 21.60 19.93
C SER A 209 20.26 20.53 19.37
N LYS A 210 21.50 20.87 19.02
CA LYS A 210 22.48 19.93 18.48
C LYS A 210 22.70 18.71 19.40
N LYS A 211 22.83 18.93 20.71
CA LYS A 211 22.97 17.82 21.68
C LYS A 211 21.76 16.90 21.69
N THR A 212 20.56 17.44 21.64
CA THR A 212 19.31 16.68 21.58
C THR A 212 19.23 15.88 20.28
N ILE A 213 19.57 16.48 19.13
CA ILE A 213 19.59 15.79 17.84
C ILE A 213 20.60 14.65 17.85
N ILE A 214 21.83 14.87 18.36
CA ILE A 214 22.86 13.82 18.44
C ILE A 214 22.37 12.69 19.34
N SER A 215 21.83 12.99 20.53
CA SER A 215 21.31 11.98 21.45
C SER A 215 20.16 11.16 20.81
N ALA A 216 19.20 11.83 20.14
CA ALA A 216 18.10 11.15 19.45
C ALA A 216 18.60 10.33 18.24
N LEU A 217 19.59 10.81 17.50
CA LEU A 217 20.24 10.09 16.41
C LEU A 217 20.96 8.83 16.91
N LEU A 218 21.60 8.88 18.08
CA LEU A 218 22.22 7.70 18.69
C LEU A 218 21.16 6.64 19.06
N ILE A 219 20.02 7.06 19.60
CA ILE A 219 18.88 6.15 19.87
C ILE A 219 18.37 5.53 18.56
N PHE A 220 18.16 6.35 17.53
CA PHE A 220 17.78 5.89 16.19
C PHE A 220 18.75 4.85 15.65
N THR A 221 20.05 5.17 15.65
CA THR A 221 21.09 4.26 15.16
C THR A 221 21.12 2.97 15.94
N PHE A 222 21.02 3.04 17.29
CA PHE A 222 20.97 1.86 18.14
C PHE A 222 19.78 0.96 17.82
N LEU A 223 18.58 1.53 17.72
CA LEU A 223 17.35 0.75 17.41
C LEU A 223 17.43 0.07 16.04
N VAL A 224 17.91 0.77 15.03
CA VAL A 224 18.07 0.23 13.68
C VAL A 224 19.19 -0.83 13.65
N ALA A 225 20.32 -0.54 14.27
CA ALA A 225 21.48 -1.44 14.33
C ALA A 225 21.16 -2.76 15.07
N LEU A 226 20.35 -2.70 16.12
CA LEU A 226 19.95 -3.88 16.89
C LEU A 226 19.34 -5.01 16.04
N PHE A 227 18.65 -4.66 14.99
CA PHE A 227 18.10 -5.63 14.03
C PHE A 227 18.98 -5.79 12.78
N TYR A 228 19.37 -4.68 12.13
CA TYR A 228 20.01 -4.78 10.81
C TYR A 228 21.44 -5.28 10.86
N ILE A 229 22.19 -5.11 11.96
CA ILE A 229 23.53 -5.70 12.07
C ILE A 229 23.44 -7.24 12.09
N PRO A 230 22.69 -7.88 13.01
CA PRO A 230 22.51 -9.34 12.97
C PRO A 230 21.95 -9.83 11.63
N PHE A 231 20.97 -9.10 11.04
CA PHE A 231 20.36 -9.45 9.78
C PHE A 231 21.40 -9.51 8.64
N VAL A 232 22.24 -8.48 8.50
CA VAL A 232 23.28 -8.44 7.45
C VAL A 232 24.33 -9.53 7.65
N LEU A 233 24.68 -9.83 8.91
CA LEU A 233 25.64 -10.88 9.24
C LEU A 233 25.09 -12.30 9.00
N SER A 234 23.77 -12.48 9.00
CA SER A 234 23.09 -13.76 8.78
C SER A 234 22.41 -13.88 7.41
N ILE A 235 22.67 -12.94 6.49
CA ILE A 235 21.99 -12.91 5.20
C ILE A 235 22.26 -14.16 4.37
N SER A 236 21.20 -14.79 3.86
CA SER A 236 21.32 -15.97 3.01
C SER A 236 21.73 -15.62 1.57
N GLN A 237 22.41 -16.54 0.92
CA GLN A 237 22.78 -16.38 -0.49
C GLN A 237 21.55 -16.13 -1.39
N SER A 238 20.45 -16.84 -1.15
CA SER A 238 19.20 -16.64 -1.90
C SER A 238 18.61 -15.24 -1.75
N THR A 239 18.83 -14.59 -0.61
CA THR A 239 18.41 -13.20 -0.39
C THR A 239 19.32 -12.21 -1.13
N MET A 240 20.63 -12.48 -1.17
CA MET A 240 21.56 -11.67 -1.94
C MET A 240 21.26 -11.76 -3.45
N GLU A 241 21.08 -12.96 -3.97
CA GLU A 241 20.70 -13.21 -5.38
C GLU A 241 19.37 -12.54 -5.74
N TYR A 242 18.39 -12.55 -4.83
CA TYR A 242 17.13 -11.85 -5.04
C TYR A 242 17.31 -10.33 -5.17
N TRP A 243 18.17 -9.72 -4.35
CA TRP A 243 18.44 -8.28 -4.45
C TRP A 243 19.27 -7.93 -5.69
N GLU A 244 20.26 -8.76 -6.03
CA GLU A 244 21.06 -8.60 -7.23
C GLU A 244 20.17 -8.64 -8.49
N ASN A 245 19.29 -9.63 -8.59
CA ASN A 245 18.33 -9.73 -9.69
C ASN A 245 17.38 -8.54 -9.78
N ARG A 246 17.01 -7.94 -8.65
CA ARG A 246 16.18 -6.72 -8.64
C ARG A 246 16.93 -5.47 -9.07
N LEU A 247 18.20 -5.36 -8.73
CA LEU A 247 19.03 -4.21 -9.06
C LEU A 247 19.55 -4.26 -10.51
N SER A 248 20.03 -5.41 -10.93
CA SER A 248 20.80 -5.59 -12.19
C SER A 248 20.29 -6.71 -13.09
N GLY A 249 19.12 -7.30 -12.81
CA GLY A 249 18.62 -8.49 -13.50
C GLY A 249 18.53 -8.37 -15.02
N GLY A 250 18.85 -9.47 -15.74
CA GLY A 250 19.05 -9.53 -17.18
C GLY A 250 17.77 -9.56 -18.05
N GLY A 251 16.61 -9.13 -17.57
CA GLY A 251 15.36 -9.06 -18.34
C GLY A 251 15.00 -7.63 -18.77
N GLU A 252 13.88 -7.46 -19.46
CA GLU A 252 13.36 -6.12 -19.76
C GLU A 252 13.03 -5.36 -18.47
N LYS A 253 13.44 -4.09 -18.42
CA LYS A 253 13.14 -3.20 -17.29
C LYS A 253 11.64 -2.93 -17.24
N VAL A 254 11.02 -3.24 -16.10
CA VAL A 254 9.60 -3.02 -15.89
C VAL A 254 9.36 -1.61 -15.35
N SER A 255 8.74 -0.74 -16.15
CA SER A 255 8.25 0.54 -15.67
C SER A 255 7.03 0.33 -14.79
N SER A 256 7.20 0.52 -13.48
CA SER A 256 6.14 0.31 -12.50
C SER A 256 5.06 1.39 -12.55
N SER A 257 5.41 2.60 -12.99
CA SER A 257 4.46 3.71 -13.16
C SER A 257 3.32 3.37 -14.13
N LYS A 258 3.59 2.51 -15.14
CA LYS A 258 2.59 2.14 -16.14
C LYS A 258 1.39 1.40 -15.51
N TYR A 259 1.62 0.34 -14.75
CA TYR A 259 0.50 -0.42 -14.17
C TYR A 259 -0.19 0.33 -13.03
N LEU A 260 0.52 1.26 -12.37
CA LEU A 260 -0.06 2.12 -11.37
C LEU A 260 -1.30 2.86 -11.89
N PHE A 261 -1.22 3.37 -13.12
CA PHE A 261 -2.28 4.14 -13.76
C PHE A 261 -3.24 3.30 -14.60
N THR A 262 -2.96 2.02 -14.83
CA THR A 262 -3.82 1.14 -15.65
C THR A 262 -4.58 0.12 -14.84
N VAL A 263 -4.04 -0.34 -13.72
CA VAL A 263 -4.65 -1.40 -12.90
C VAL A 263 -5.15 -0.85 -11.57
N TYR A 264 -4.30 -0.17 -10.81
CA TYR A 264 -4.69 0.42 -9.52
C TYR A 264 -5.60 1.64 -9.66
N HIS A 265 -5.55 2.31 -10.82
CA HIS A 265 -6.41 3.43 -11.18
C HIS A 265 -6.92 3.23 -12.62
N PRO A 266 -7.79 2.26 -12.87
CA PRO A 266 -8.40 2.11 -14.18
C PRO A 266 -9.21 3.37 -14.53
N ILE A 267 -9.36 3.68 -15.81
CA ILE A 267 -10.29 4.67 -16.34
C ILE A 267 -9.93 6.14 -15.99
N TYR A 268 -9.43 6.89 -16.95
CA TYR A 268 -9.20 8.35 -16.94
C TYR A 268 -8.34 8.92 -15.79
N THR A 269 -8.03 8.16 -14.75
CA THR A 269 -7.22 8.63 -13.62
C THR A 269 -5.84 9.09 -14.06
N VAL A 270 -5.24 8.44 -15.06
CA VAL A 270 -3.96 8.86 -15.64
C VAL A 270 -4.02 10.30 -16.18
N HIS A 271 -5.12 10.69 -16.83
CA HIS A 271 -5.29 12.02 -17.37
C HIS A 271 -5.43 13.08 -16.27
N ILE A 272 -6.25 12.77 -15.24
CA ILE A 272 -6.45 13.62 -14.06
C ILE A 272 -5.10 13.80 -13.33
N TYR A 273 -4.39 12.71 -13.08
CA TYR A 273 -3.11 12.74 -12.35
C TYR A 273 -2.04 13.48 -13.16
N THR A 274 -1.91 13.21 -14.44
CA THR A 274 -0.94 13.90 -15.31
C THR A 274 -1.19 15.40 -15.36
N LEU A 275 -2.45 15.83 -15.56
CA LEU A 275 -2.81 17.25 -15.56
C LEU A 275 -2.47 17.92 -14.23
N LEU A 276 -2.97 17.37 -13.13
CA LEU A 276 -2.81 17.99 -11.81
C LEU A 276 -1.35 17.97 -11.33
N ALA A 277 -0.63 16.86 -11.53
CA ALA A 277 0.78 16.77 -11.20
C ALA A 277 1.61 17.77 -12.02
N SER A 278 1.38 17.87 -13.33
CA SER A 278 2.07 18.82 -14.19
C SER A 278 1.87 20.27 -13.74
N LEU A 279 0.63 20.64 -13.40
CA LEU A 279 0.32 21.97 -12.86
C LEU A 279 0.97 22.20 -11.50
N GLY A 280 0.96 21.19 -10.61
CA GLY A 280 1.61 21.27 -9.31
C GLY A 280 3.12 21.43 -9.41
N PHE A 281 3.79 20.63 -10.24
CA PHE A 281 5.23 20.76 -10.52
C PHE A 281 5.59 22.10 -11.15
N ALA A 282 4.87 22.51 -12.21
CA ALA A 282 5.10 23.78 -12.87
C ALA A 282 4.98 24.95 -11.89
N ARG A 283 3.99 24.94 -11.01
CA ARG A 283 3.81 25.97 -9.99
C ARG A 283 4.97 26.01 -8.98
N VAL A 284 5.45 24.84 -8.51
CA VAL A 284 6.59 24.79 -7.59
C VAL A 284 7.85 25.34 -8.25
N ILE A 285 8.10 24.98 -9.51
CA ILE A 285 9.24 25.50 -10.28
C ILE A 285 9.11 27.02 -10.46
N PHE A 286 7.93 27.50 -10.85
CA PHE A 286 7.67 28.94 -11.02
C PHE A 286 7.87 29.73 -9.72
N ASP A 287 7.29 29.24 -8.60
CA ASP A 287 7.46 29.86 -7.28
C ASP A 287 8.93 29.94 -6.87
N LYS A 288 9.73 28.92 -7.19
CA LYS A 288 11.15 28.86 -6.92
C LYS A 288 11.94 29.88 -7.76
N LEU A 289 11.66 29.97 -9.05
CA LEU A 289 12.30 30.93 -9.95
C LEU A 289 12.04 32.37 -9.52
N LYS A 290 10.78 32.66 -9.10
CA LYS A 290 10.37 33.98 -8.63
C LYS A 290 11.02 34.37 -7.30
N LYS A 291 11.04 33.44 -6.31
CA LYS A 291 11.50 33.74 -4.95
C LYS A 291 13.01 33.53 -4.74
N ARG A 292 13.69 32.84 -5.65
CA ARG A 292 15.14 32.47 -5.56
C ARG A 292 15.56 31.86 -4.21
N SER A 293 14.61 31.31 -3.43
CA SER A 293 14.86 30.72 -2.13
C SER A 293 14.92 29.21 -2.20
N PHE A 294 16.02 28.62 -1.72
CA PHE A 294 16.17 27.17 -1.59
C PHE A 294 15.55 26.60 -0.29
N SER A 295 15.19 27.46 0.67
CA SER A 295 14.65 27.02 1.96
C SER A 295 13.12 26.91 2.01
N ASP A 296 12.45 26.85 0.84
CA ASP A 296 11.00 26.63 0.75
C ASP A 296 10.67 25.15 0.99
N PRO A 297 9.73 24.79 1.87
CA PRO A 297 9.27 23.41 2.08
C PRO A 297 8.88 22.67 0.80
N LYS A 298 8.32 23.37 -0.20
CA LYS A 298 7.95 22.81 -1.50
C LYS A 298 9.14 22.20 -2.25
N THR A 299 10.32 22.84 -2.16
CA THR A 299 11.55 22.32 -2.77
C THR A 299 11.93 20.95 -2.18
N PHE A 300 11.76 20.79 -0.87
CA PHE A 300 12.12 19.53 -0.20
C PHE A 300 11.06 18.44 -0.38
N ILE A 301 9.78 18.78 -0.55
CA ILE A 301 8.77 17.82 -1.03
C ILE A 301 9.10 17.36 -2.46
N PHE A 302 9.57 18.29 -3.32
CA PHE A 302 10.02 17.94 -4.67
C PHE A 302 11.22 16.99 -4.65
N LEU A 303 12.21 17.23 -3.79
CA LEU A 303 13.34 16.31 -3.62
C LEU A 303 12.90 14.95 -3.03
N TRP A 304 11.95 14.96 -2.10
CA TRP A 304 11.36 13.73 -1.56
C TRP A 304 10.62 12.91 -2.64
N PHE A 305 10.00 13.56 -3.63
CA PHE A 305 9.46 12.90 -4.80
C PHE A 305 10.58 12.41 -5.74
N LEU A 306 11.50 13.29 -6.09
CA LEU A 306 12.46 13.07 -7.16
C LEU A 306 13.48 11.97 -6.82
N VAL A 307 13.98 11.93 -5.57
CA VAL A 307 15.01 10.96 -5.17
C VAL A 307 14.52 9.51 -5.31
N PRO A 308 13.41 9.08 -4.69
CA PRO A 308 12.92 7.72 -4.88
C PRO A 308 12.43 7.47 -6.33
N ALA A 309 11.84 8.45 -7.01
CA ALA A 309 11.40 8.28 -8.40
C ALA A 309 12.59 8.00 -9.33
N ILE A 310 13.67 8.78 -9.25
CA ILE A 310 14.90 8.53 -10.03
C ILE A 310 15.49 7.17 -9.66
N PHE A 311 15.65 6.88 -8.38
CA PHE A 311 16.25 5.64 -7.92
C PHE A 311 15.47 4.41 -8.41
N LEU A 312 14.15 4.40 -8.21
CA LEU A 312 13.30 3.26 -8.53
C LEU A 312 13.04 3.12 -10.03
N GLU A 313 12.78 4.22 -10.74
CA GLU A 313 12.42 4.14 -12.16
C GLU A 313 13.64 4.13 -13.11
N LEU A 314 14.80 4.65 -12.70
CA LEU A 314 15.98 4.72 -13.56
C LEU A 314 17.09 3.73 -13.17
N ILE A 315 17.28 3.46 -11.88
CA ILE A 315 18.39 2.65 -11.39
C ILE A 315 17.95 1.20 -11.13
N VAL A 316 16.83 1.00 -10.39
CA VAL A 316 16.35 -0.33 -10.05
C VAL A 316 15.70 -0.98 -11.27
N HIS A 317 16.10 -2.22 -11.57
CA HIS A 317 15.58 -2.94 -12.74
C HIS A 317 14.13 -3.39 -12.54
N ILE A 318 13.78 -3.90 -11.36
CA ILE A 318 12.43 -4.32 -10.99
C ILE A 318 12.00 -3.59 -9.71
N PRO A 319 11.49 -2.34 -9.81
CA PRO A 319 11.12 -1.55 -8.63
C PRO A 319 9.95 -2.18 -7.83
N GLY A 320 9.03 -2.88 -8.49
CA GLY A 320 7.93 -3.59 -7.84
C GLY A 320 7.07 -2.64 -6.98
N THR A 321 6.82 -3.07 -5.74
CA THR A 321 5.91 -2.36 -4.82
C THR A 321 6.51 -1.13 -4.13
N HIS A 322 7.83 -0.89 -4.27
CA HIS A 322 8.53 0.22 -3.59
C HIS A 322 8.16 1.62 -4.11
N ILE A 323 7.46 1.67 -5.25
CA ILE A 323 6.97 2.93 -5.86
C ILE A 323 6.06 3.75 -4.94
N PHE A 324 5.49 3.16 -3.89
CA PHE A 324 4.70 3.91 -2.91
C PHE A 324 5.47 5.08 -2.29
N THR A 325 6.79 4.99 -2.23
CA THR A 325 7.66 6.00 -1.62
C THR A 325 7.61 7.34 -2.33
N TYR A 326 7.44 7.37 -3.67
CA TYR A 326 7.24 8.61 -4.40
C TYR A 326 5.76 8.97 -4.64
N LEU A 327 4.82 8.02 -4.45
CA LEU A 327 3.38 8.31 -4.55
C LEU A 327 2.88 9.20 -3.41
N ILE A 328 3.50 9.10 -2.24
CA ILE A 328 3.15 9.93 -1.09
C ILE A 328 3.39 11.42 -1.42
N PRO A 329 4.63 11.86 -1.76
CA PRO A 329 4.86 13.24 -2.15
C PRO A 329 4.17 13.62 -3.47
N LEU A 330 3.91 12.70 -4.39
CA LEU A 330 3.11 12.97 -5.60
C LEU A 330 1.71 13.47 -5.22
N SER A 331 1.10 12.91 -4.17
CA SER A 331 -0.22 13.35 -3.69
C SER A 331 -0.24 14.84 -3.30
N PHE A 332 0.89 15.39 -2.80
CA PHE A 332 1.01 16.82 -2.58
C PHE A 332 0.94 17.61 -3.89
N PHE A 333 1.64 17.18 -4.94
CA PHE A 333 1.62 17.89 -6.23
C PHE A 333 0.25 17.85 -6.89
N LEU A 334 -0.52 16.75 -6.73
CA LEU A 334 -1.90 16.66 -7.19
C LEU A 334 -2.78 17.70 -6.49
N GLY A 335 -2.73 17.77 -5.16
CA GLY A 335 -3.48 18.77 -4.39
C GLY A 335 -3.03 20.21 -4.68
N TYR A 336 -1.73 20.41 -4.89
CA TYR A 336 -1.19 21.73 -5.25
C TYR A 336 -1.56 22.13 -6.67
N GLY A 337 -1.75 21.17 -7.59
CA GLY A 337 -2.31 21.36 -8.92
C GLY A 337 -3.75 21.86 -8.87
N VAL A 338 -4.59 21.28 -8.01
CA VAL A 338 -5.97 21.78 -7.76
C VAL A 338 -5.94 23.23 -7.28
N LYS A 339 -5.05 23.55 -6.33
CA LYS A 339 -4.87 24.94 -5.88
C LYS A 339 -4.44 25.85 -7.01
N THR A 340 -3.57 25.39 -7.90
CA THR A 340 -3.14 26.19 -9.06
C THR A 340 -4.31 26.48 -9.98
N ILE A 341 -5.19 25.50 -10.25
CA ILE A 341 -6.43 25.73 -11.02
C ILE A 341 -7.31 26.75 -10.31
N LYS A 342 -7.50 26.63 -9.01
CA LYS A 342 -8.27 27.57 -8.20
C LYS A 342 -7.75 29.01 -8.34
N ASP A 343 -6.42 29.19 -8.19
CA ASP A 343 -5.78 30.50 -8.29
C ASP A 343 -5.92 31.08 -9.72
N LEU A 344 -5.84 30.24 -10.77
CA LEU A 344 -6.06 30.65 -12.16
C LEU A 344 -7.51 31.10 -12.40
N ILE A 345 -8.49 30.35 -11.90
CA ILE A 345 -9.92 30.72 -12.03
C ILE A 345 -10.18 32.06 -11.35
N PHE A 346 -9.58 32.33 -10.18
CA PHE A 346 -9.72 33.60 -9.47
C PHE A 346 -9.18 34.80 -10.25
N TRP A 347 -8.29 34.56 -11.17
CA TRP A 347 -7.75 35.64 -12.01
C TRP A 347 -8.75 36.13 -13.07
N PHE A 348 -9.64 35.23 -13.52
CA PHE A 348 -10.60 35.55 -14.61
C PHE A 348 -12.02 35.79 -14.12
N ILE A 349 -12.39 35.32 -12.92
CA ILE A 349 -13.78 35.30 -12.47
C ILE A 349 -13.87 35.87 -11.03
N LYS A 350 -15.04 36.53 -10.72
CA LYS A 350 -15.32 37.06 -9.38
C LYS A 350 -15.14 35.95 -8.30
N HIS A 351 -14.52 36.31 -7.19
CA HIS A 351 -14.12 35.41 -6.11
C HIS A 351 -15.22 34.44 -5.63
N ASN A 352 -16.47 34.90 -5.48
CA ASN A 352 -17.56 34.04 -5.01
C ASN A 352 -17.92 32.95 -6.05
N VAL A 353 -18.03 33.31 -7.32
CA VAL A 353 -18.34 32.38 -8.42
C VAL A 353 -17.17 31.40 -8.63
N ALA A 354 -15.94 31.91 -8.60
CA ALA A 354 -14.74 31.11 -8.70
C ALA A 354 -14.61 30.05 -7.60
N ASN A 355 -14.96 30.41 -6.35
CA ASN A 355 -15.02 29.44 -5.24
C ASN A 355 -16.05 28.33 -5.51
N VAL A 356 -17.29 28.72 -5.88
CA VAL A 356 -18.35 27.73 -6.16
C VAL A 356 -17.93 26.78 -7.28
N LEU A 357 -17.42 27.31 -8.40
CA LEU A 357 -16.97 26.48 -9.52
C LEU A 357 -15.81 25.54 -9.14
N THR A 358 -14.82 26.05 -8.36
CA THR A 358 -13.69 25.25 -7.92
C THR A 358 -14.16 24.12 -6.99
N TYR A 359 -14.95 24.41 -5.97
CA TYR A 359 -15.40 23.36 -5.05
C TYR A 359 -16.37 22.38 -5.72
N LEU A 360 -17.18 22.80 -6.68
CA LEU A 360 -18.01 21.89 -7.48
C LEU A 360 -17.13 20.97 -8.32
N GLY A 361 -16.13 21.51 -9.04
CA GLY A 361 -15.19 20.71 -9.82
C GLY A 361 -14.38 19.73 -8.96
N VAL A 362 -13.90 20.19 -7.81
CA VAL A 362 -13.23 19.33 -6.81
C VAL A 362 -14.15 18.23 -6.32
N PHE A 363 -15.40 18.54 -6.01
CA PHE A 363 -16.38 17.55 -5.58
C PHE A 363 -16.61 16.47 -6.63
N ILE A 364 -16.77 16.86 -7.91
CA ILE A 364 -16.96 15.92 -9.03
C ILE A 364 -15.74 15.00 -9.15
N VAL A 365 -14.52 15.55 -9.15
CA VAL A 365 -13.27 14.76 -9.25
C VAL A 365 -13.14 13.83 -8.03
N PHE A 366 -13.42 14.32 -6.83
CA PHE A 366 -13.30 13.53 -5.61
C PHE A 366 -14.35 12.43 -5.52
N ALA A 367 -15.60 12.72 -5.91
CA ALA A 367 -16.65 11.70 -6.00
C ALA A 367 -16.27 10.62 -7.03
N PHE A 368 -15.74 11.02 -8.18
CA PHE A 368 -15.25 10.10 -9.20
C PHE A 368 -14.13 9.19 -8.66
N LEU A 369 -13.09 9.76 -8.04
CA LEU A 369 -11.97 8.98 -7.49
C LEU A 369 -12.40 8.05 -6.34
N PHE A 370 -13.33 8.52 -5.50
CA PHE A 370 -13.90 7.69 -4.43
C PHE A 370 -14.68 6.50 -5.00
N LEU A 371 -15.60 6.75 -5.94
CA LEU A 371 -16.41 5.70 -6.56
C LEU A 371 -15.56 4.69 -7.32
N GLN A 372 -14.56 5.17 -8.07
CA GLN A 372 -13.62 4.30 -8.76
C GLN A 372 -12.85 3.42 -7.77
N SER A 373 -12.30 4.01 -6.71
CA SER A 373 -11.55 3.27 -5.69
C SER A 373 -12.46 2.28 -4.94
N TYR A 374 -13.71 2.66 -4.68
CA TYR A 374 -14.70 1.77 -4.09
C TYR A 374 -14.99 0.56 -4.98
N ALA A 375 -15.22 0.79 -6.26
CA ALA A 375 -15.47 -0.26 -7.23
C ALA A 375 -14.31 -1.25 -7.37
N VAL A 376 -13.08 -0.74 -7.30
CA VAL A 376 -11.87 -1.55 -7.49
C VAL A 376 -11.49 -2.35 -6.26
N PHE A 377 -11.66 -1.79 -5.04
CA PHE A 377 -11.09 -2.39 -3.82
C PHE A 377 -12.14 -2.86 -2.81
N VAL A 378 -13.35 -2.33 -2.85
CA VAL A 378 -14.37 -2.58 -1.84
C VAL A 378 -15.53 -3.38 -2.37
N ASP A 379 -16.02 -3.03 -3.56
CA ASP A 379 -17.06 -3.80 -4.23
C ASP A 379 -16.49 -5.14 -4.72
N HIS A 380 -17.07 -6.22 -4.21
CA HIS A 380 -16.67 -7.58 -4.56
C HIS A 380 -17.59 -8.19 -5.63
N THR A 381 -18.38 -7.38 -6.31
CA THR A 381 -19.16 -7.85 -7.46
C THR A 381 -18.27 -8.29 -8.61
N ASN A 382 -17.27 -7.49 -8.91
CA ASN A 382 -16.29 -7.76 -9.95
C ASN A 382 -14.93 -8.03 -9.30
N GLU A 383 -14.52 -9.29 -9.31
CA GLU A 383 -13.25 -9.69 -8.74
C GLU A 383 -12.10 -9.57 -9.76
N TYR A 384 -10.91 -9.29 -9.23
CA TYR A 384 -9.70 -9.36 -10.04
C TYR A 384 -9.25 -10.82 -10.27
N PRO A 385 -8.73 -11.19 -11.45
CA PRO A 385 -8.51 -10.40 -12.66
C PRO A 385 -9.81 -10.11 -13.43
N TRP A 386 -9.95 -8.87 -13.87
CA TRP A 386 -11.13 -8.43 -14.60
C TRP A 386 -11.11 -8.95 -16.04
N GLU A 387 -12.28 -9.27 -16.58
CA GLU A 387 -12.49 -9.76 -17.94
C GLU A 387 -13.17 -8.73 -18.86
N GLY A 388 -13.24 -7.46 -18.46
CA GLY A 388 -13.94 -6.40 -19.16
C GLY A 388 -15.34 -6.13 -18.57
N GLU A 389 -15.52 -6.41 -17.28
CA GLU A 389 -16.76 -6.10 -16.57
C GLU A 389 -16.99 -4.60 -16.49
N ASN A 390 -18.26 -4.23 -16.41
CA ASN A 390 -18.68 -2.85 -16.25
C ASN A 390 -19.07 -2.54 -14.81
N PHE A 391 -18.72 -1.34 -14.35
CA PHE A 391 -19.24 -0.72 -13.15
C PHE A 391 -19.80 0.66 -13.50
N LEU A 392 -21.12 0.83 -13.38
CA LEU A 392 -21.84 2.01 -13.87
C LEU A 392 -21.52 2.27 -15.36
N ILE A 393 -20.80 3.35 -15.64
CA ILE A 393 -20.37 3.75 -16.99
C ILE A 393 -18.94 3.30 -17.31
N TRP A 394 -18.27 2.58 -16.39
CA TRP A 394 -16.87 2.21 -16.53
C TRP A 394 -16.73 0.74 -16.93
N GLU A 395 -15.84 0.48 -17.87
CA GLU A 395 -15.36 -0.86 -18.21
C GLU A 395 -13.99 -1.07 -17.55
N PHE A 396 -13.84 -2.15 -16.78
CA PHE A 396 -12.56 -2.52 -16.20
C PHE A 396 -11.67 -3.15 -17.27
N PRO A 397 -10.44 -2.61 -17.50
CA PRO A 397 -9.56 -3.15 -18.51
C PRO A 397 -9.04 -4.53 -18.10
N LYS A 398 -8.95 -5.45 -19.06
CA LYS A 398 -8.28 -6.74 -18.86
C LYS A 398 -6.83 -6.48 -18.51
N PRO A 399 -6.33 -6.98 -17.36
CA PRO A 399 -4.94 -6.80 -17.00
C PRO A 399 -4.02 -7.59 -17.92
N THR A 400 -2.83 -7.05 -18.18
CA THR A 400 -1.82 -7.74 -18.97
C THR A 400 -1.03 -8.73 -18.11
N PRO A 401 -0.55 -9.88 -18.64
CA PRO A 401 0.14 -10.90 -17.86
C PRO A 401 1.35 -10.40 -17.07
N ILE A 402 2.06 -9.42 -17.60
CA ILE A 402 3.28 -8.87 -16.96
C ILE A 402 3.00 -8.24 -15.59
N PHE A 403 1.78 -7.80 -15.31
CA PHE A 403 1.42 -7.13 -14.08
C PHE A 403 0.77 -8.03 -13.04
N HIS A 404 0.35 -9.24 -13.39
CA HIS A 404 -0.35 -10.16 -12.50
C HIS A 404 0.44 -10.49 -11.23
N LEU A 405 1.74 -10.62 -11.34
CA LEU A 405 2.60 -11.02 -10.22
C LEU A 405 2.74 -9.97 -9.12
N SER A 406 2.32 -8.73 -9.37
CA SER A 406 2.50 -7.59 -8.44
C SER A 406 1.17 -6.97 -8.00
N MET A 407 0.03 -7.64 -8.24
CA MET A 407 -1.29 -7.12 -7.92
C MET A 407 -1.77 -7.57 -6.55
N PHE A 408 -2.15 -6.61 -5.73
CA PHE A 408 -2.56 -6.84 -4.34
C PHE A 408 -3.79 -6.02 -3.98
N GLY A 409 -4.52 -6.50 -2.95
CA GLY A 409 -5.59 -5.74 -2.31
C GLY A 409 -6.91 -5.68 -3.04
N PHE A 410 -7.04 -6.36 -4.17
CA PHE A 410 -8.30 -6.51 -4.89
C PHE A 410 -9.17 -7.58 -4.27
N PRO A 411 -10.51 -7.48 -4.34
CA PRO A 411 -11.41 -8.56 -3.95
C PRO A 411 -11.09 -9.83 -4.73
N TYR A 412 -10.84 -10.91 -4.00
CA TYR A 412 -10.53 -12.23 -4.56
C TYR A 412 -10.89 -13.31 -3.56
N TYR A 413 -11.93 -14.12 -3.86
CA TYR A 413 -12.42 -15.14 -2.96
C TYR A 413 -12.66 -16.46 -3.68
N ARG A 414 -12.05 -17.54 -3.22
CA ARG A 414 -12.16 -18.91 -3.75
C ARG A 414 -12.64 -19.91 -2.72
N ASN A 415 -12.96 -19.42 -1.49
CA ASN A 415 -13.49 -20.25 -0.40
C ASN A 415 -12.57 -21.41 -0.03
N TRP A 416 -11.31 -21.11 0.21
CA TRP A 416 -10.31 -22.12 0.55
C TRP A 416 -10.63 -22.91 1.81
N GLU A 417 -11.39 -22.35 2.75
CA GLU A 417 -11.84 -23.06 3.94
C GLU A 417 -12.83 -24.19 3.57
N GLU A 418 -13.78 -23.97 2.69
CA GLU A 418 -14.70 -24.98 2.20
C GLU A 418 -13.97 -26.05 1.38
N ILE A 419 -13.06 -25.65 0.51
CA ILE A 419 -12.19 -26.58 -0.23
C ILE A 419 -11.45 -27.50 0.74
N ARG A 420 -10.84 -26.95 1.78
CA ARG A 420 -10.16 -27.71 2.85
C ARG A 420 -11.11 -28.74 3.49
N ASN A 421 -12.31 -28.31 3.89
CA ASN A 421 -13.27 -29.15 4.55
C ASN A 421 -13.69 -30.33 3.67
N ILE A 422 -13.92 -30.09 2.38
CA ILE A 422 -14.27 -31.14 1.41
C ILE A 422 -13.12 -32.14 1.25
N VAL A 423 -11.92 -31.66 0.99
CA VAL A 423 -10.75 -32.52 0.73
C VAL A 423 -10.36 -33.32 1.98
N LEU A 424 -10.56 -32.79 3.20
CA LEU A 424 -10.25 -33.50 4.46
C LEU A 424 -11.36 -34.42 4.94
N SER A 425 -12.63 -34.15 4.61
CA SER A 425 -13.77 -34.99 4.99
C SER A 425 -13.95 -36.23 4.10
N SER A 426 -13.38 -36.23 2.92
CA SER A 426 -13.44 -37.31 1.96
C SER A 426 -12.25 -38.26 2.10
N GLU A 427 -12.37 -39.49 1.63
CA GLU A 427 -11.22 -40.41 1.53
C GLU A 427 -10.11 -39.75 0.71
N ASN A 428 -8.91 -39.65 1.30
CA ASN A 428 -7.77 -39.06 0.63
C ASN A 428 -6.51 -39.90 0.91
N ASN A 429 -5.58 -39.89 -0.06
CA ASN A 429 -4.30 -40.57 0.04
C ASN A 429 -3.18 -39.68 0.62
N GLY A 430 -3.53 -38.56 1.24
CA GLY A 430 -2.57 -37.60 1.80
C GLY A 430 -1.98 -36.60 0.79
N PHE A 431 -2.41 -36.65 -0.48
CA PHE A 431 -1.88 -35.82 -1.56
C PHE A 431 -2.97 -35.10 -2.34
N TYR A 432 -2.66 -33.89 -2.82
CA TYR A 432 -3.52 -33.12 -3.74
C TYR A 432 -2.67 -32.42 -4.80
N SER A 433 -3.32 -31.97 -5.87
CA SER A 433 -2.74 -31.07 -6.87
C SER A 433 -3.67 -29.91 -7.18
N THR A 434 -3.14 -28.81 -7.68
CA THR A 434 -3.92 -27.61 -8.04
C THR A 434 -3.11 -26.72 -8.99
N ASN A 435 -3.80 -25.90 -9.77
CA ASN A 435 -3.22 -24.83 -10.59
C ASN A 435 -2.91 -23.55 -9.79
N GLU A 436 -3.28 -23.50 -8.48
CA GLU A 436 -2.97 -22.34 -7.65
C GLU A 436 -1.55 -22.41 -7.06
N ARG A 437 -1.03 -21.25 -6.65
CA ARG A 437 0.28 -21.12 -6.01
C ARG A 437 0.40 -22.01 -4.78
N GLU A 438 1.57 -22.64 -4.67
CA GLU A 438 1.88 -23.50 -3.54
C GLU A 438 1.80 -22.80 -2.19
N SER A 439 2.26 -21.53 -2.12
CA SER A 439 2.19 -20.74 -0.88
C SER A 439 0.77 -20.49 -0.38
N ILE A 440 -0.24 -20.51 -1.26
CA ILE A 440 -1.64 -20.37 -0.91
C ILE A 440 -2.23 -21.73 -0.56
N SER A 441 -2.14 -22.67 -1.49
CA SER A 441 -2.77 -23.98 -1.31
C SER A 441 -2.25 -24.74 -0.10
N ARG A 442 -0.93 -24.71 0.19
CA ARG A 442 -0.35 -25.35 1.39
C ARG A 442 -0.74 -24.69 2.70
N TYR A 443 -1.05 -23.39 2.67
CA TYR A 443 -1.53 -22.70 3.86
C TYR A 443 -2.90 -23.20 4.31
N TYR A 444 -3.81 -23.38 3.34
CA TYR A 444 -5.17 -23.82 3.62
C TYR A 444 -5.30 -25.35 3.75
N ILE A 445 -4.59 -26.12 2.93
CA ILE A 445 -4.72 -27.57 2.84
C ILE A 445 -3.49 -28.24 3.48
N PRO A 446 -3.64 -28.90 4.65
CA PRO A 446 -2.53 -29.54 5.35
C PRO A 446 -2.15 -30.92 4.77
N LEU A 447 -2.31 -31.12 3.45
CA LEU A 447 -1.88 -32.30 2.73
C LEU A 447 -0.64 -31.99 1.88
N ASN A 448 0.03 -33.03 1.37
CA ASN A 448 1.17 -32.85 0.52
C ASN A 448 0.75 -32.51 -0.92
N LYS A 449 1.28 -31.42 -1.49
CA LYS A 449 1.06 -31.09 -2.88
C LYS A 449 1.94 -31.96 -3.76
N SER A 450 1.34 -32.74 -4.65
CA SER A 450 2.04 -33.57 -5.63
C SER A 450 1.24 -33.67 -6.92
N SER A 451 1.91 -33.52 -8.04
CA SER A 451 1.32 -33.74 -9.37
C SER A 451 1.28 -35.22 -9.79
N GLU A 452 2.04 -36.08 -9.10
CA GLU A 452 2.21 -37.49 -9.45
C GLU A 452 1.28 -38.40 -8.65
N LYS A 453 1.07 -38.08 -7.38
CA LYS A 453 0.37 -38.93 -6.39
C LYS A 453 -0.94 -38.31 -5.88
N ALA A 454 -1.45 -37.29 -6.57
CA ALA A 454 -2.61 -36.56 -6.08
C ALA A 454 -3.86 -37.46 -6.01
N GLY A 455 -4.55 -37.43 -4.87
CA GLY A 455 -5.91 -38.01 -4.71
C GLY A 455 -7.00 -37.03 -5.16
N TYR A 456 -6.68 -35.75 -5.20
CA TYR A 456 -7.58 -34.68 -5.65
C TYR A 456 -6.86 -33.71 -6.56
N TYR A 457 -7.58 -33.26 -7.61
CA TYR A 457 -7.19 -32.08 -8.37
C TYR A 457 -8.18 -30.95 -8.15
N ILE A 458 -7.65 -29.81 -7.66
CA ILE A 458 -8.43 -28.62 -7.35
C ILE A 458 -8.17 -27.59 -8.45
N LEU A 459 -9.14 -27.41 -9.33
CA LEU A 459 -9.10 -26.41 -10.40
C LEU A 459 -9.66 -25.09 -9.89
N ILE A 460 -8.82 -24.08 -9.81
CA ILE A 460 -9.20 -22.71 -9.47
C ILE A 460 -9.37 -21.94 -10.77
N ARG A 461 -10.53 -21.34 -10.98
CA ARG A 461 -10.75 -20.38 -12.08
C ARG A 461 -10.14 -19.04 -11.72
N ASN A 462 -9.36 -18.48 -12.65
CA ASN A 462 -8.58 -17.26 -12.42
C ASN A 462 -7.73 -17.36 -11.14
N PRO A 463 -6.76 -18.29 -11.08
CA PRO A 463 -5.93 -18.47 -9.89
C PRO A 463 -5.05 -17.24 -9.63
N GLN A 464 -4.57 -17.05 -8.40
CA GLN A 464 -3.62 -15.97 -8.09
C GLN A 464 -2.26 -16.13 -8.78
N SER A 465 -1.94 -17.31 -9.28
CA SER A 465 -0.81 -17.53 -10.18
C SER A 465 -1.01 -16.80 -11.52
N PHE A 466 -2.25 -16.45 -11.86
CA PHE A 466 -2.67 -15.83 -13.13
C PHE A 466 -2.20 -16.57 -14.38
N ASN A 467 -1.82 -17.81 -14.23
CA ASN A 467 -1.28 -18.62 -15.31
C ASN A 467 -2.14 -19.89 -15.47
N GLU A 468 -3.27 -19.76 -16.13
CA GLU A 468 -4.10 -20.91 -16.46
C GLU A 468 -3.39 -21.92 -17.38
N THR A 469 -2.35 -21.47 -18.10
CA THR A 469 -1.55 -22.30 -19.01
C THR A 469 -0.61 -23.28 -18.28
N VAL A 470 -0.44 -23.15 -16.97
CA VAL A 470 0.33 -24.12 -16.15
C VAL A 470 -0.45 -25.43 -15.99
N THR A 471 -1.73 -25.47 -16.35
CA THR A 471 -2.47 -26.74 -16.42
C THR A 471 -1.89 -27.56 -17.56
N ASN A 472 -1.13 -28.62 -17.21
CA ASN A 472 -0.55 -29.54 -18.18
C ASN A 472 -1.66 -30.02 -19.13
N VAL A 473 -1.34 -30.16 -20.43
CA VAL A 473 -2.27 -30.61 -21.47
C VAL A 473 -2.99 -31.91 -21.07
N ARG A 474 -2.28 -32.84 -20.41
CA ARG A 474 -2.86 -34.09 -19.91
C ARG A 474 -3.91 -33.87 -18.83
N VAL A 475 -3.63 -32.95 -17.88
CA VAL A 475 -4.60 -32.59 -16.84
C VAL A 475 -5.84 -31.96 -17.47
N LYS A 476 -5.65 -31.06 -18.43
CA LYS A 476 -6.76 -30.43 -19.16
C LYS A 476 -7.62 -31.46 -19.88
N THR A 477 -7.00 -32.37 -20.65
CA THR A 477 -7.70 -33.44 -21.36
C THR A 477 -8.40 -34.41 -20.41
N TRP A 478 -7.83 -34.63 -19.23
CA TRP A 478 -8.46 -35.47 -18.20
C TRP A 478 -9.69 -34.78 -17.58
N ILE A 479 -9.57 -33.50 -17.22
CA ILE A 479 -10.69 -32.68 -16.70
C ILE A 479 -11.86 -32.63 -17.68
N GLU A 480 -11.58 -32.47 -18.98
CA GLU A 480 -12.63 -32.43 -20.02
C GLU A 480 -13.43 -33.73 -20.12
N LYS A 481 -12.89 -34.85 -19.64
CA LYS A 481 -13.53 -36.19 -19.70
C LYS A 481 -14.15 -36.63 -18.38
N ASN A 482 -13.91 -35.90 -17.28
CA ASN A 482 -14.38 -36.28 -15.96
C ASN A 482 -15.24 -35.17 -15.35
N LEU A 483 -16.23 -35.55 -14.56
CA LEU A 483 -17.06 -34.61 -13.83
C LEU A 483 -16.42 -34.28 -12.49
N PRO A 484 -16.50 -33.03 -12.05
CA PRO A 484 -16.08 -32.66 -10.69
C PRO A 484 -16.98 -33.32 -9.65
N ILE A 485 -16.40 -33.78 -8.56
CA ILE A 485 -17.14 -34.28 -7.40
C ILE A 485 -17.79 -33.16 -6.60
N PHE A 486 -17.23 -31.98 -6.71
CA PHE A 486 -17.74 -30.77 -6.05
C PHE A 486 -17.42 -29.52 -6.86
N THR A 487 -18.34 -28.54 -6.86
CA THR A 487 -18.20 -27.29 -7.58
C THR A 487 -18.65 -26.13 -6.70
N ILE A 488 -17.81 -25.12 -6.56
CA ILE A 488 -18.17 -23.85 -5.93
C ILE A 488 -18.50 -22.87 -7.06
N SER A 489 -19.73 -22.35 -7.04
CA SER A 489 -20.20 -21.41 -8.06
C SER A 489 -20.47 -20.04 -7.44
N LYS A 490 -20.17 -18.99 -8.19
CA LYS A 490 -20.48 -17.61 -7.86
C LYS A 490 -21.09 -16.95 -9.09
N ARG A 491 -22.32 -16.41 -8.95
CA ARG A 491 -23.04 -15.76 -10.06
C ARG A 491 -23.09 -16.62 -11.32
N GLU A 492 -23.51 -17.85 -11.15
CA GLU A 492 -23.66 -18.83 -12.24
C GLU A 492 -22.35 -19.26 -12.93
N LYS A 493 -21.19 -18.74 -12.45
CA LYS A 493 -19.88 -19.17 -12.93
C LYS A 493 -19.20 -20.09 -11.90
N ASN A 494 -18.68 -21.21 -12.35
CA ASN A 494 -17.87 -22.07 -11.51
C ASN A 494 -16.53 -21.38 -11.23
N ILE A 495 -16.23 -21.17 -9.95
CA ILE A 495 -14.97 -20.55 -9.51
C ILE A 495 -13.96 -21.59 -9.01
N VAL A 496 -14.45 -22.73 -8.51
CA VAL A 496 -13.63 -23.87 -8.10
C VAL A 496 -14.31 -25.16 -8.54
N GLU A 497 -13.55 -26.11 -9.03
CA GLU A 497 -13.99 -27.47 -9.36
C GLU A 497 -13.01 -28.46 -8.72
N ILE A 498 -13.53 -29.41 -7.93
CA ILE A 498 -12.73 -30.45 -7.26
C ILE A 498 -13.00 -31.78 -7.95
N TYR A 499 -11.93 -32.43 -8.39
CA TYR A 499 -11.96 -33.72 -9.06
C TYR A 499 -11.30 -34.77 -8.19
N TYR A 500 -11.93 -35.96 -8.10
CA TYR A 500 -11.30 -37.12 -7.49
C TYR A 500 -10.39 -37.79 -8.52
N ILE A 501 -9.17 -38.13 -8.13
CA ILE A 501 -8.21 -38.82 -8.95
C ILE A 501 -8.10 -40.27 -8.49
N PRO A 502 -8.48 -41.25 -9.33
CA PRO A 502 -8.42 -42.66 -8.97
C PRO A 502 -6.98 -43.10 -8.66
N ASP A 503 -6.85 -44.04 -7.74
CA ASP A 503 -5.55 -44.65 -7.40
C ASP A 503 -4.88 -45.22 -8.66
N GLY A 504 -3.57 -44.98 -8.76
CA GLY A 504 -2.76 -45.40 -9.90
C GLY A 504 -2.81 -44.50 -11.14
N PHE A 505 -3.67 -43.47 -11.15
CA PHE A 505 -3.65 -42.46 -12.22
C PHE A 505 -2.64 -41.35 -11.91
N GLN A 506 -1.70 -41.15 -12.82
CA GLN A 506 -0.74 -40.05 -12.70
C GLN A 506 -1.16 -38.87 -13.58
N LEU A 507 -1.37 -37.69 -12.95
CA LEU A 507 -1.68 -36.45 -13.67
C LEU A 507 -0.51 -36.00 -14.56
N ILE A 508 0.71 -36.18 -14.09
CA ILE A 508 1.95 -35.90 -14.83
C ILE A 508 2.84 -37.14 -14.70
N PRO A 509 3.20 -37.82 -15.81
CA PRO A 509 4.14 -38.93 -15.76
C PRO A 509 5.52 -38.45 -15.36
N HIS A 510 6.29 -39.34 -14.72
CA HIS A 510 7.72 -39.13 -14.53
C HIS A 510 8.37 -38.92 -15.90
N GLY A 511 9.09 -37.78 -16.09
CA GLY A 511 9.90 -37.52 -17.26
C GLY A 511 11.22 -38.25 -17.17
#